data_4664fa5de4dbf5e317339130c674cebc
#
_entry.id   4664fa5de4dbf5e317339130c674cebc
#
_cell.length_a   1.000
_cell.length_b   1.000
_cell.length_c   1.000
_cell.angle_alpha   90.00
_cell.angle_beta   90.00
_cell.angle_gamma   90.00
#
_symmetry.space_group_name_H-M   'P 1'
#
loop_
_entity.id
_entity.type
_entity.pdbx_description
1 polymer ?
#
loop_
_entity_poly.entity_id
_entity_poly.type
_entity_poly.pdbx_seq_one_letter_code
_entity_poly.pdbx_strand_id
1 'polypeptide(L)'
;YFYKFDGTNASISHILGKHGQGLYVFDDIYRKAQADDSRSDVEKLNTIARILGDGIIASKMKRFGNGLEDAKPFDGGVIITAELSPVENESTQGRLIINKFDRAAHIDFNSNQDLTLLQTSPELFDAFLSSWISFMEAQFKQAHMDLKDRHHILYQALQKQKLHTRLCAYGSMALNT
;
A
#
# COMPACT_ATOMS: atom_id res chain seq x y z
N TYR A 1 -11.39 -2.39 0.30
CA TYR A 1 -12.07 -1.14 0.74
C TYR A 1 -11.57 0.01 -0.12
N PHE A 2 -12.49 0.78 -0.70
CA PHE A 2 -12.18 1.90 -1.60
C PHE A 2 -12.62 3.22 -0.97
N TYR A 3 -11.74 4.20 -0.94
CA TYR A 3 -11.96 5.50 -0.31
C TYR A 3 -11.39 6.64 -1.16
N LYS A 4 -12.02 7.80 -1.12
CA LYS A 4 -11.42 9.04 -1.62
C LYS A 4 -10.43 9.61 -0.60
N PHE A 5 -9.39 10.27 -1.09
CA PHE A 5 -8.31 10.82 -0.23
C PHE A 5 -8.67 12.20 0.38
N ASP A 6 -9.93 12.54 0.49
CA ASP A 6 -10.44 13.83 0.98
C ASP A 6 -10.62 13.90 2.52
N GLY A 7 -10.38 12.78 3.21
CA GLY A 7 -10.49 12.70 4.67
C GLY A 7 -9.37 13.40 5.44
N THR A 8 -9.56 13.58 6.75
CA THR A 8 -8.52 14.06 7.67
C THR A 8 -7.58 12.92 8.09
N ASN A 9 -6.39 13.24 8.65
CA ASN A 9 -5.49 12.25 9.25
C ASN A 9 -6.19 11.37 10.30
N ALA A 10 -7.12 11.96 11.05
CA ALA A 10 -7.90 11.24 12.06
C ALA A 10 -8.86 10.23 11.41
N SER A 11 -9.54 10.62 10.32
CA SER A 11 -10.44 9.72 9.60
C SER A 11 -9.67 8.58 8.92
N ILE A 12 -8.52 8.83 8.31
CA ILE A 12 -7.66 7.80 7.72
C ILE A 12 -7.25 6.77 8.77
N SER A 13 -6.72 7.23 9.90
CA SER A 13 -6.36 6.31 11.00
C SER A 13 -7.57 5.52 11.53
N HIS A 14 -8.76 6.13 11.55
CA HIS A 14 -9.99 5.44 11.96
C HIS A 14 -10.39 4.37 10.95
N ILE A 15 -10.36 4.69 9.65
CA ILE A 15 -10.66 3.76 8.55
C ILE A 15 -9.72 2.55 8.63
N LEU A 16 -8.41 2.77 8.70
CA LEU A 16 -7.42 1.70 8.79
C LEU A 16 -7.59 0.87 10.08
N GLY A 17 -7.94 1.52 11.20
CA GLY A 17 -8.15 0.85 12.49
C GLY A 17 -9.47 0.11 12.63
N LYS A 18 -10.43 0.33 11.73
CA LYS A 18 -11.75 -0.30 11.81
C LYS A 18 -11.68 -1.80 11.55
N HIS A 19 -10.86 -2.22 10.61
CA HIS A 19 -10.74 -3.63 10.22
C HIS A 19 -9.35 -4.22 10.52
N GLY A 20 -8.30 -3.37 10.64
CA GLY A 20 -6.94 -3.79 10.98
C GLY A 20 -6.22 -4.63 9.91
N GLN A 21 -6.97 -5.24 9.01
CA GLN A 21 -6.50 -6.14 7.94
C GLN A 21 -7.24 -5.83 6.64
N GLY A 22 -6.68 -6.29 5.52
CA GLY A 22 -7.27 -6.14 4.20
C GLY A 22 -6.53 -5.16 3.30
N LEU A 23 -7.04 -5.00 2.09
CA LEU A 23 -6.51 -4.06 1.10
C LEU A 23 -7.38 -2.80 1.07
N TYR A 24 -6.72 -1.67 1.25
CA TYR A 24 -7.33 -0.35 1.20
C TYR A 24 -6.83 0.39 -0.03
N VAL A 25 -7.75 0.99 -0.76
CA VAL A 25 -7.43 1.84 -1.91
C VAL A 25 -7.87 3.26 -1.57
N PHE A 26 -6.91 4.17 -1.55
CA PHE A 26 -7.15 5.60 -1.47
C PHE A 26 -6.90 6.22 -2.84
N ASP A 27 -7.96 6.72 -3.43
CA ASP A 27 -7.94 7.23 -4.78
C ASP A 27 -7.87 8.74 -4.80
N ASP A 28 -7.16 9.25 -5.83
CA ASP A 28 -7.17 10.64 -6.23
C ASP A 28 -6.53 11.60 -5.21
N ILE A 29 -5.23 11.39 -4.96
CA ILE A 29 -4.45 12.48 -4.36
C ILE A 29 -4.26 13.55 -5.43
N TYR A 30 -5.12 14.55 -5.37
CA TYR A 30 -5.04 15.71 -6.24
C TYR A 30 -4.32 16.86 -5.52
N ARG A 31 -3.24 17.37 -6.13
CA ARG A 31 -2.55 18.55 -5.62
C ARG A 31 -3.38 19.79 -5.97
N LYS A 32 -4.22 20.24 -5.06
CA LYS A 32 -4.86 21.56 -5.21
C LYS A 32 -3.77 22.61 -5.30
N ALA A 33 -3.92 23.55 -6.24
CA ALA A 33 -2.95 24.61 -6.52
C ALA A 33 -2.75 25.63 -5.37
N GLN A 34 -3.47 25.49 -4.25
CA GLN A 34 -3.37 26.35 -3.08
C GLN A 34 -2.46 25.71 -2.03
N ALA A 35 -1.43 26.45 -1.62
CA ALA A 35 -0.32 25.99 -0.78
C ALA A 35 -0.69 25.38 0.58
N ASP A 36 -1.86 25.70 1.14
CA ASP A 36 -2.32 25.15 2.44
C ASP A 36 -2.84 23.71 2.35
N ASP A 37 -3.45 23.33 1.24
CA ASP A 37 -4.01 21.98 1.08
C ASP A 37 -2.92 20.93 0.75
N SER A 38 -1.80 21.32 0.15
CA SER A 38 -0.71 20.40 -0.21
C SER A 38 0.02 19.83 1.02
N ARG A 39 0.14 20.59 2.10
CA ARG A 39 0.69 20.11 3.36
C ARG A 39 -0.17 19.02 3.98
N SER A 40 -1.49 19.15 3.89
CA SER A 40 -2.43 18.16 4.42
C SER A 40 -2.26 16.80 3.76
N ASP A 41 -2.04 16.73 2.45
CA ASP A 41 -1.91 15.47 1.72
C ASP A 41 -0.56 14.78 1.96
N VAL A 42 0.51 15.56 2.08
CA VAL A 42 1.83 15.06 2.53
C VAL A 42 1.74 14.48 3.94
N GLU A 43 1.06 15.15 4.87
CA GLU A 43 0.87 14.66 6.24
C GLU A 43 0.03 13.37 6.30
N LYS A 44 -1.02 13.26 5.48
CA LYS A 44 -1.84 12.05 5.36
C LYS A 44 -1.01 10.88 4.85
N LEU A 45 -0.24 11.10 3.79
CA LEU A 45 0.64 10.09 3.23
C LEU A 45 1.71 9.64 4.24
N ASN A 46 2.33 10.58 4.95
CA ASN A 46 3.27 10.28 6.03
C ASN A 46 2.62 9.44 7.14
N THR A 47 1.36 9.73 7.48
CA THR A 47 0.59 8.97 8.46
C THR A 47 0.37 7.54 8.00
N ILE A 48 -0.09 7.34 6.77
CA ILE A 48 -0.28 6.01 6.17
C ILE A 48 1.06 5.25 6.12
N ALA A 49 2.12 5.88 5.62
CA ALA A 49 3.43 5.25 5.51
C ALA A 49 4.01 4.83 6.87
N ARG A 50 3.74 5.59 7.93
CA ARG A 50 4.13 5.20 9.29
C ARG A 50 3.32 4.01 9.79
N ILE A 51 2.00 4.03 9.62
CA ILE A 51 1.13 2.91 10.00
C ILE A 51 1.58 1.63 9.32
N LEU A 52 1.84 1.67 8.01
CA LEU A 52 2.33 0.53 7.24
C LEU A 52 3.72 0.07 7.71
N GLY A 53 4.64 1.00 7.90
CA GLY A 53 6.02 0.67 8.27
C GLY A 53 6.18 0.18 9.71
N ASP A 54 5.32 0.61 10.60
CA ASP A 54 5.37 0.29 12.02
C ASP A 54 4.39 -0.85 12.38
N GLY A 55 3.45 -1.19 11.48
CA GLY A 55 2.40 -2.20 11.73
C GLY A 55 1.43 -1.83 12.84
N ILE A 56 1.38 -0.54 13.22
CA ILE A 56 0.61 -0.08 14.38
C ILE A 56 -0.02 1.26 14.09
N ILE A 57 -1.29 1.37 14.43
CA ILE A 57 -2.01 2.64 14.47
C ILE A 57 -1.80 3.27 15.85
N ALA A 58 -1.18 4.44 15.87
CA ALA A 58 -0.85 5.13 17.11
C ALA A 58 -2.07 5.37 18.00
N SER A 59 -1.85 5.26 19.29
CA SER A 59 -2.84 5.62 20.34
C SER A 59 -3.30 7.06 20.20
N LYS A 60 -4.57 7.31 20.47
CA LYS A 60 -5.18 8.64 20.46
C LYS A 60 -5.84 8.94 21.79
N MET A 61 -5.92 10.22 22.14
CA MET A 61 -6.72 10.67 23.29
C MET A 61 -8.19 10.27 23.09
N LYS A 62 -8.80 9.68 24.10
CA LYS A 62 -10.24 9.42 24.09
C LYS A 62 -10.99 10.73 23.98
N ARG A 63 -12.02 10.75 23.13
CA ARG A 63 -12.84 11.95 22.93
C ARG A 63 -13.63 12.33 24.18
N PHE A 64 -13.97 11.33 24.99
CA PHE A 64 -14.67 11.50 26.25
C PHE A 64 -13.97 10.66 27.33
N GLY A 65 -13.54 11.30 28.39
CA GLY A 65 -12.85 10.67 29.53
C GLY A 65 -11.32 10.89 29.49
N ASN A 66 -10.70 10.57 30.62
CA ASN A 66 -9.25 10.65 30.77
C ASN A 66 -8.60 9.34 30.28
N GLY A 67 -7.70 9.43 29.35
CA GLY A 67 -6.88 8.29 28.93
C GLY A 67 -6.62 8.24 27.43
N LEU A 68 -5.77 7.30 27.04
CA LEU A 68 -5.46 6.98 25.64
C LEU A 68 -6.29 5.78 25.18
N GLU A 69 -6.67 5.77 23.92
CA GLU A 69 -7.09 4.54 23.26
C GLU A 69 -5.85 3.67 23.04
N ASP A 70 -5.99 2.36 23.17
CA ASP A 70 -4.89 1.43 22.90
C ASP A 70 -4.47 1.51 21.45
N ALA A 71 -3.16 1.36 21.21
CA ALA A 71 -2.62 1.20 19.87
C ALA A 71 -3.20 -0.06 19.23
N LYS A 72 -3.61 0.03 17.97
CA LYS A 72 -4.21 -1.10 17.25
C LYS A 72 -3.20 -1.65 16.25
N PRO A 73 -3.06 -2.99 16.13
CA PRO A 73 -2.24 -3.59 15.09
C PRO A 73 -2.86 -3.31 13.71
N PHE A 74 -2.00 -3.22 12.70
CA PHE A 74 -2.37 -3.08 11.31
C PHE A 74 -1.53 -4.01 10.44
N ASP A 75 -2.18 -5.01 9.84
CA ASP A 75 -1.59 -6.00 8.95
C ASP A 75 -2.15 -5.91 7.52
N GLY A 76 -2.68 -4.75 7.16
CA GLY A 76 -3.28 -4.49 5.86
C GLY A 76 -2.29 -3.98 4.81
N GLY A 77 -2.71 -3.99 3.55
CA GLY A 77 -2.07 -3.31 2.44
C GLY A 77 -2.80 -2.01 2.08
N VAL A 78 -2.06 -1.05 1.54
CA VAL A 78 -2.63 0.21 1.06
C VAL A 78 -2.12 0.50 -0.35
N ILE A 79 -3.03 0.76 -1.27
CA ILE A 79 -2.75 1.30 -2.60
C ILE A 79 -3.22 2.75 -2.62
N ILE A 80 -2.39 3.62 -3.14
CA ILE A 80 -2.70 5.05 -3.27
C ILE A 80 -2.48 5.45 -4.71
N THR A 81 -3.48 6.08 -5.33
CA THR A 81 -3.33 6.69 -6.64
C THR A 81 -3.14 8.20 -6.52
N ALA A 82 -2.26 8.78 -7.31
CA ALA A 82 -1.95 10.19 -7.28
C ALA A 82 -1.49 10.68 -8.65
N GLU A 83 -1.83 11.91 -9.01
CA GLU A 83 -1.29 12.55 -10.23
C GLU A 83 0.18 12.93 -10.07
N LEU A 84 0.59 13.29 -8.86
CA LEU A 84 1.95 13.70 -8.53
C LEU A 84 2.41 12.97 -7.27
N SER A 85 3.68 12.60 -7.20
CA SER A 85 4.25 12.05 -5.97
C SER A 85 4.36 13.16 -4.91
N PRO A 86 3.57 13.11 -3.83
CA PRO A 86 3.64 14.10 -2.76
C PRO A 86 4.78 13.83 -1.76
N VAL A 87 5.68 12.89 -2.06
CA VAL A 87 6.68 12.41 -1.11
C VAL A 87 7.92 13.27 -1.17
N GLU A 88 8.12 14.08 -0.16
CA GLU A 88 9.30 14.95 0.01
C GLU A 88 10.33 14.37 1.00
N ASN A 89 9.92 13.41 1.83
CA ASN A 89 10.70 12.92 2.96
C ASN A 89 11.28 11.53 2.68
N GLU A 90 12.60 11.38 2.77
CA GLU A 90 13.32 10.10 2.58
C GLU A 90 12.79 8.98 3.47
N SER A 91 12.42 9.28 4.72
CA SER A 91 11.86 8.29 5.65
C SER A 91 10.50 7.74 5.18
N THR A 92 9.70 8.56 4.50
CA THR A 92 8.42 8.15 3.92
C THR A 92 8.65 7.39 2.62
N GLN A 93 9.57 7.87 1.76
CA GLN A 93 9.94 7.17 0.53
C GLN A 93 10.41 5.74 0.80
N GLY A 94 11.23 5.55 1.84
CA GLY A 94 11.72 4.24 2.25
C GLY A 94 10.65 3.27 2.78
N ARG A 95 9.40 3.70 2.89
CA ARG A 95 8.24 2.87 3.32
C ARG A 95 7.23 2.61 2.20
N LEU A 96 7.45 3.17 1.02
CA LEU A 96 6.53 3.12 -0.12
C LEU A 96 7.20 2.49 -1.32
N ILE A 97 6.44 1.73 -2.09
CA ILE A 97 6.78 1.34 -3.45
C ILE A 97 6.07 2.34 -4.36
N ILE A 98 6.84 3.15 -5.09
CA ILE A 98 6.31 4.17 -5.97
C ILE A 98 6.47 3.73 -7.41
N ASN A 99 5.35 3.43 -8.06
CA ASN A 99 5.29 3.12 -9.47
C ASN A 99 4.81 4.34 -10.25
N LYS A 100 5.57 4.76 -11.25
CA LYS A 100 5.15 5.81 -12.18
C LYS A 100 4.57 5.18 -13.43
N PHE A 101 3.34 5.54 -13.74
CA PHE A 101 2.68 5.11 -14.96
C PHE A 101 2.74 6.22 -16.00
N ASP A 102 3.41 5.95 -17.11
CA ASP A 102 3.31 6.77 -18.30
C ASP A 102 2.27 6.14 -19.23
N ARG A 103 1.18 6.85 -19.47
CA ARG A 103 0.09 6.37 -20.32
C ARG A 103 0.57 5.98 -21.72
N ALA A 104 1.50 6.74 -22.28
CA ALA A 104 2.02 6.48 -23.61
C ALA A 104 2.90 5.21 -23.69
N ALA A 105 3.57 4.88 -22.58
CA ALA A 105 4.48 3.75 -22.52
C ALA A 105 3.81 2.43 -22.07
N HIS A 106 2.68 2.51 -21.32
CA HIS A 106 2.12 1.35 -20.63
C HIS A 106 0.72 0.95 -21.10
N ILE A 107 0.01 1.79 -21.86
CA ILE A 107 -1.34 1.50 -22.32
C ILE A 107 -1.38 1.57 -23.84
N ASP A 108 -1.37 0.42 -24.50
CA ASP A 108 -1.68 0.33 -25.91
C ASP A 108 -3.20 0.18 -26.15
N PHE A 109 -3.61 0.22 -27.40
CA PHE A 109 -5.03 0.13 -27.77
C PHE A 109 -5.65 -1.24 -27.42
N ASN A 110 -4.87 -2.32 -27.49
CA ASN A 110 -5.35 -3.67 -27.18
C ASN A 110 -5.55 -3.83 -25.66
N SER A 111 -4.63 -3.31 -24.85
CA SER A 111 -4.77 -3.28 -23.39
C SER A 111 -6.01 -2.53 -22.92
N ASN A 112 -6.46 -1.50 -23.65
CA ASN A 112 -7.72 -0.82 -23.37
C ASN A 112 -8.96 -1.70 -23.56
N GLN A 113 -8.96 -2.59 -24.55
CA GLN A 113 -10.07 -3.53 -24.77
C GLN A 113 -10.13 -4.56 -23.64
N ASP A 114 -8.98 -5.08 -23.22
CA ASP A 114 -8.89 -6.02 -22.09
C ASP A 114 -9.35 -5.38 -20.78
N LEU A 115 -8.95 -4.13 -20.51
CA LEU A 115 -9.44 -3.37 -19.36
C LEU A 115 -10.96 -3.15 -19.40
N THR A 116 -11.50 -2.80 -20.57
CA THR A 116 -12.95 -2.64 -20.73
C THR A 116 -13.67 -3.95 -20.48
N LEU A 117 -13.14 -5.07 -20.97
CA LEU A 117 -13.70 -6.41 -20.71
C LEU A 117 -13.71 -6.72 -19.21
N LEU A 118 -12.62 -6.49 -18.51
CA LEU A 118 -12.54 -6.70 -17.06
C LEU A 118 -13.51 -5.80 -16.27
N GLN A 119 -13.69 -4.55 -16.70
CA GLN A 119 -14.62 -3.63 -16.06
C GLN A 119 -16.09 -4.00 -16.29
N THR A 120 -16.40 -4.57 -17.45
CA THR A 120 -17.76 -4.97 -17.82
C THR A 120 -18.15 -6.38 -17.40
N SER A 121 -17.16 -7.20 -17.02
CA SER A 121 -17.33 -8.60 -16.64
C SER A 121 -16.61 -8.90 -15.31
N PRO A 122 -17.08 -8.34 -14.19
CA PRO A 122 -16.43 -8.51 -12.88
C PRO A 122 -16.34 -9.97 -12.45
N GLU A 123 -17.23 -10.84 -12.94
CA GLU A 123 -17.21 -12.29 -12.71
C GLU A 123 -15.91 -12.97 -13.19
N LEU A 124 -15.25 -12.42 -14.22
CA LEU A 124 -13.95 -12.93 -14.67
C LEU A 124 -12.86 -12.71 -13.62
N PHE A 125 -12.90 -11.54 -12.96
CA PHE A 125 -11.97 -11.22 -11.90
C PHE A 125 -12.23 -12.07 -10.65
N ASP A 126 -13.49 -12.28 -10.29
CA ASP A 126 -13.88 -13.13 -9.17
C ASP A 126 -13.49 -14.59 -9.41
N ALA A 127 -13.68 -15.10 -10.63
CA ALA A 127 -13.26 -16.45 -11.00
C ALA A 127 -11.73 -16.60 -10.94
N PHE A 128 -10.98 -15.62 -11.45
CA PHE A 128 -9.52 -15.61 -11.36
C PHE A 128 -9.06 -15.60 -9.90
N LEU A 129 -9.59 -14.69 -9.08
CA LEU A 129 -9.22 -14.56 -7.67
C LEU A 129 -9.53 -15.83 -6.89
N SER A 130 -10.70 -16.43 -7.10
CA SER A 130 -11.10 -17.69 -6.45
C SER A 130 -10.17 -18.84 -6.83
N SER A 131 -9.82 -18.94 -8.11
CA SER A 131 -8.85 -19.95 -8.61
C SER A 131 -7.45 -19.72 -8.03
N TRP A 132 -7.03 -18.47 -7.95
CA TRP A 132 -5.75 -18.09 -7.35
C TRP A 132 -5.68 -18.44 -5.86
N ILE A 133 -6.72 -18.11 -5.10
CA ILE A 133 -6.81 -18.47 -3.67
C ILE A 133 -6.71 -19.98 -3.48
N SER A 134 -7.49 -20.75 -4.24
CA SER A 134 -7.49 -22.22 -4.16
C SER A 134 -6.10 -22.80 -4.51
N PHE A 135 -5.44 -22.25 -5.52
CA PHE A 135 -4.07 -22.63 -5.87
C PHE A 135 -3.09 -22.31 -4.74
N MET A 136 -3.17 -21.11 -4.15
CA MET A 136 -2.31 -20.70 -3.06
C MET A 136 -2.54 -21.52 -1.79
N GLU A 137 -3.78 -21.85 -1.45
CA GLU A 137 -4.11 -22.72 -0.31
C GLU A 137 -3.47 -24.10 -0.43
N ALA A 138 -3.54 -24.71 -1.60
CA ALA A 138 -2.95 -26.01 -1.86
C ALA A 138 -1.42 -26.03 -1.73
N GLN A 139 -0.76 -24.92 -2.05
CA GLN A 139 0.69 -24.81 -2.09
C GLN A 139 1.28 -23.93 -0.99
N PHE A 140 0.45 -23.44 -0.07
CA PHE A 140 0.83 -22.39 0.87
C PHE A 140 2.11 -22.71 1.66
N LYS A 141 2.25 -23.93 2.18
CA LYS A 141 3.43 -24.29 2.97
C LYS A 141 4.72 -24.23 2.16
N GLN A 142 4.70 -24.80 0.95
CA GLN A 142 5.88 -24.81 0.07
C GLN A 142 6.19 -23.40 -0.44
N ALA A 143 5.19 -22.68 -0.91
CA ALA A 143 5.35 -21.32 -1.38
C ALA A 143 5.88 -20.40 -0.27
N HIS A 144 5.43 -20.57 0.97
CA HIS A 144 5.92 -19.78 2.10
C HIS A 144 7.41 -20.06 2.40
N MET A 145 7.83 -21.31 2.34
CA MET A 145 9.23 -21.69 2.54
C MET A 145 10.11 -21.14 1.40
N ASP A 146 9.69 -21.32 0.16
CA ASP A 146 10.42 -20.84 -1.01
C ASP A 146 10.54 -19.31 -1.02
N LEU A 147 9.47 -18.59 -0.67
CA LEU A 147 9.48 -17.14 -0.54
C LEU A 147 10.44 -16.66 0.55
N LYS A 148 10.48 -17.34 1.70
CA LYS A 148 11.39 -17.01 2.79
C LYS A 148 12.85 -17.17 2.39
N ASP A 149 13.19 -18.26 1.72
CA ASP A 149 14.56 -18.53 1.29
C ASP A 149 15.00 -17.55 0.20
N ARG A 150 14.15 -17.29 -0.79
CA ARG A 150 14.40 -16.28 -1.84
C ARG A 150 14.53 -14.88 -1.26
N HIS A 151 13.63 -14.51 -0.34
CA HIS A 151 13.72 -13.23 0.36
C HIS A 151 15.06 -13.07 1.05
N HIS A 152 15.55 -14.08 1.76
CA HIS A 152 16.84 -14.03 2.45
C HIS A 152 18.01 -13.83 1.47
N ILE A 153 18.03 -14.56 0.37
CA ILE A 153 19.07 -14.45 -0.66
C ILE A 153 19.07 -13.05 -1.29
N LEU A 154 17.89 -12.56 -1.69
CA LEU A 154 17.74 -11.24 -2.30
C LEU A 154 18.06 -10.11 -1.33
N TYR A 155 17.63 -10.23 -0.06
CA TYR A 155 17.95 -9.28 0.97
C TYR A 155 19.48 -9.15 1.16
N GLN A 156 20.19 -10.27 1.25
CA GLN A 156 21.66 -10.27 1.36
C GLN A 156 22.34 -9.64 0.13
N ALA A 157 21.83 -9.94 -1.08
CA ALA A 157 22.35 -9.37 -2.31
C ALA A 157 22.17 -7.84 -2.34
N LEU A 158 21.01 -7.34 -1.93
CA LEU A 158 20.72 -5.90 -1.85
C LEU A 158 21.53 -5.19 -0.75
N GLN A 159 21.76 -5.85 0.38
CA GLN A 159 22.65 -5.31 1.42
C GLN A 159 24.08 -5.08 0.92
N LYS A 160 24.60 -5.98 0.08
CA LYS A 160 25.94 -5.82 -0.52
C LYS A 160 26.04 -4.58 -1.39
N GLN A 161 24.92 -4.06 -1.92
CA GLN A 161 24.83 -2.81 -2.68
C GLN A 161 24.79 -1.57 -1.77
N LYS A 162 24.96 -1.73 -0.45
CA LYS A 162 24.94 -0.64 0.56
C LYS A 162 23.61 0.15 0.59
N LEU A 163 22.52 -0.47 0.19
CA LEU A 163 21.20 0.13 0.28
C LEU A 163 20.72 0.15 1.74
N HIS A 164 19.84 1.11 2.05
CA HIS A 164 19.22 1.19 3.36
C HIS A 164 18.45 -0.09 3.69
N THR A 165 18.53 -0.57 4.92
CA THR A 165 17.95 -1.86 5.37
C THR A 165 16.48 -2.05 4.99
N ARG A 166 15.66 -0.99 5.09
CA ARG A 166 14.24 -1.04 4.69
C ARG A 166 14.07 -1.22 3.18
N LEU A 167 14.91 -0.56 2.37
CA LEU A 167 14.89 -0.73 0.92
C LEU A 167 15.31 -2.14 0.53
N CYS A 168 16.26 -2.75 1.25
CA CYS A 168 16.62 -4.16 1.06
C CYS A 168 15.44 -5.08 1.35
N ALA A 169 14.70 -4.86 2.45
CA ALA A 169 13.55 -5.66 2.82
C ALA A 169 12.42 -5.57 1.77
N TYR A 170 12.03 -4.35 1.38
CA TYR A 170 10.96 -4.16 0.39
C TYR A 170 11.36 -4.60 -1.01
N GLY A 171 12.60 -4.31 -1.42
CA GLY A 171 13.12 -4.77 -2.70
C GLY A 171 13.16 -6.29 -2.81
N SER A 172 13.56 -6.99 -1.75
CA SER A 172 13.55 -8.46 -1.74
C SER A 172 12.14 -9.05 -1.75
N MET A 173 11.16 -8.39 -1.15
CA MET A 173 9.74 -8.78 -1.27
C MET A 173 9.21 -8.58 -2.69
N ALA A 174 9.46 -7.41 -3.29
CA ALA A 174 8.97 -7.06 -4.62
C ALA A 174 9.58 -7.93 -5.75
N LEU A 175 10.82 -8.37 -5.59
CA LEU A 175 11.50 -9.24 -6.57
C LEU A 175 11.14 -10.72 -6.43
N ASN A 176 10.40 -11.09 -5.38
CA ASN A 176 9.94 -12.45 -5.14
C ASN A 176 8.56 -12.75 -5.73
N THR A 177 7.86 -11.73 -6.23
CA THR A 177 6.58 -11.86 -6.90
C THR A 177 6.73 -12.11 -8.38
#